data_ec2a47c21e83486c1cb13dd55bf63ce6
#
_entry.id   ec2a47c21e83486c1cb13dd55bf63ce6
#
_cell.length_a   1.000
_cell.length_b   1.000
_cell.length_c   1.000
_cell.angle_alpha   90.00
_cell.angle_beta   90.00
_cell.angle_gamma   90.00
#
_symmetry.space_group_name_H-M   'P 1'
#
loop_
_entity.id
_entity.type
_entity.pdbx_description
1 polymer ?
#
loop_
_entity_poly.entity_id
_entity_poly.type
_entity_poly.pdbx_seq_one_letter_code
_entity_poly.pdbx_strand_id
1 'polypeptide(L)'
;MRYLLELTQKQEYGQIPVANENNKIQYIIQGNLDNPNHTLYLKKYTGKEIGRLYTDGNGIISSYTIDVVNHSLVKVKRLNNKVANLFYITRLNYIVTGSIKKGSYKFLSGIKKVATVKTVIQNEGVVLICEVEWPEDVPFILLCATLFTQWHTTPLRLPTFPPIGRKYNVNFN
;
A
#
# COMPACT_ATOMS: atom_id res chain seq x y z
N MET A 1 14.64 2.24 -11.44
CA MET A 1 14.14 3.60 -11.16
C MET A 1 13.89 3.71 -9.68
N ARG A 2 14.20 4.85 -9.10
CA ARG A 2 14.07 5.10 -7.66
C ARG A 2 13.08 6.23 -7.42
N TYR A 3 12.17 6.00 -6.47
CA TYR A 3 11.15 6.96 -6.06
C TYR A 3 11.18 7.15 -4.55
N LEU A 4 10.91 8.37 -4.12
CA LEU A 4 10.91 8.80 -2.73
C LEU A 4 9.49 9.28 -2.40
N LEU A 5 8.84 8.65 -1.41
CA LEU A 5 7.55 9.04 -0.90
C LEU A 5 7.77 9.65 0.50
N GLU A 6 7.57 10.94 0.62
CA GLU A 6 7.71 11.65 1.90
C GLU A 6 6.41 11.56 2.69
N LEU A 7 6.47 10.87 3.83
CA LEU A 7 5.35 10.73 4.75
C LEU A 7 5.58 11.67 5.93
N THR A 8 5.18 12.92 5.80
CA THR A 8 5.28 13.89 6.89
C THR A 8 4.02 13.88 7.74
N GLN A 9 4.14 14.05 9.06
CA GLN A 9 2.99 14.16 9.98
C GLN A 9 2.11 15.41 9.71
N LYS A 10 2.62 16.38 8.94
CA LYS A 10 1.94 17.64 8.60
C LYS A 10 1.15 17.60 7.29
N GLN A 11 0.88 16.42 6.76
CA GLN A 11 0.08 16.34 5.53
C GLN A 11 -1.41 16.56 5.82
N GLU A 12 -1.75 17.83 6.07
CA GLU A 12 -3.12 18.28 6.34
C GLU A 12 -4.11 17.97 5.21
N TYR A 13 -3.63 17.52 4.04
CA TYR A 13 -4.44 17.35 2.84
C TYR A 13 -4.46 15.93 2.27
N GLY A 14 -3.91 14.95 2.98
CA GLY A 14 -3.90 13.57 2.48
C GLY A 14 -3.18 13.40 1.14
N GLN A 15 -2.14 14.20 0.88
CA GLN A 15 -1.33 14.13 -0.33
C GLN A 15 0.10 13.72 0.00
N ILE A 16 0.64 12.76 -0.75
CA ILE A 16 2.03 12.35 -0.67
C ILE A 16 2.72 12.70 -1.98
N PRO A 17 3.68 13.63 -1.97
CA PRO A 17 4.52 13.85 -3.13
C PRO A 17 5.44 12.65 -3.35
N VAL A 18 5.60 12.26 -4.60
CA VAL A 18 6.50 11.19 -5.04
C VAL A 18 7.56 11.80 -5.94
N ALA A 19 8.77 11.91 -5.42
CA ALA A 19 9.92 12.43 -6.14
C ALA A 19 10.73 11.30 -6.78
N ASN A 20 11.42 11.59 -7.86
CA ASN A 20 12.43 10.70 -8.43
C ASN A 20 13.80 10.91 -7.76
N GLU A 21 14.81 10.19 -8.21
CA GLU A 21 16.20 10.26 -7.71
C GLU A 21 16.85 11.66 -7.83
N ASN A 22 16.30 12.52 -8.69
CA ASN A 22 16.74 13.91 -8.87
C ASN A 22 15.90 14.91 -8.04
N ASN A 23 15.15 14.44 -7.06
CA ASN A 23 14.22 15.22 -6.22
C ASN A 23 13.13 15.96 -7.02
N LYS A 24 12.83 15.53 -8.24
CA LYS A 24 11.77 16.09 -9.05
C LYS A 24 10.47 15.33 -8.79
N ILE A 25 9.41 16.02 -8.37
CA ILE A 25 8.09 15.41 -8.17
C ILE A 25 7.56 14.90 -9.51
N GLN A 26 7.26 13.61 -9.58
CA GLN A 26 6.73 12.92 -10.73
C GLN A 26 5.24 12.60 -10.56
N TYR A 27 4.87 12.21 -9.32
CA TYR A 27 3.52 11.82 -8.99
C TYR A 27 3.07 12.43 -7.67
N ILE A 28 1.77 12.43 -7.46
CA ILE A 28 1.12 12.77 -6.21
C ILE A 28 0.14 11.65 -5.89
N ILE A 29 0.24 11.09 -4.70
CA ILE A 29 -0.76 10.16 -4.17
C ILE A 29 -1.68 10.97 -3.28
N GLN A 30 -2.98 10.91 -3.57
CA GLN A 30 -4.01 11.65 -2.85
C GLN A 30 -5.03 10.69 -2.24
N GLY A 31 -5.41 10.92 -0.99
CA GLY A 31 -6.43 10.16 -0.30
C GLY A 31 -6.35 10.38 1.21
N ASN A 32 -7.24 9.74 1.93
CA ASN A 32 -7.16 9.72 3.38
C ASN A 32 -6.33 8.51 3.83
N LEU A 33 -5.12 8.77 4.31
CA LEU A 33 -4.17 7.74 4.72
C LEU A 33 -4.55 7.05 6.04
N ASP A 34 -5.36 7.72 6.87
CA ASP A 34 -5.79 7.19 8.17
C ASP A 34 -6.93 6.17 8.02
N ASN A 35 -7.56 6.12 6.86
CA ASN A 35 -8.64 5.20 6.59
C ASN A 35 -8.32 4.30 5.39
N PRO A 36 -7.90 3.04 5.62
CA PRO A 36 -7.56 2.10 4.56
C PRO A 36 -8.74 1.73 3.64
N ASN A 37 -9.96 2.05 4.04
CA ASN A 37 -11.15 1.84 3.23
C ASN A 37 -11.39 2.97 2.22
N HIS A 38 -10.64 4.04 2.29
CA HIS A 38 -10.77 5.15 1.36
C HIS A 38 -9.93 4.90 0.10
N THR A 39 -10.43 5.45 -1.00
CA THR A 39 -9.74 5.38 -2.29
C THR A 39 -8.48 6.24 -2.26
N LEU A 40 -7.37 5.67 -2.71
CA LEU A 40 -6.15 6.39 -3.00
C LEU A 40 -6.07 6.65 -4.49
N TYR A 41 -5.76 7.87 -4.88
CA TYR A 41 -5.56 8.28 -6.26
C TYR A 41 -4.08 8.52 -6.53
N LEU A 42 -3.55 7.92 -7.57
CA LEU A 42 -2.22 8.22 -8.08
C LEU A 42 -2.36 9.15 -9.29
N LYS A 43 -1.81 10.35 -9.17
CA LYS A 43 -1.85 11.38 -10.21
C LYS A 43 -0.43 11.71 -10.67
N LYS A 44 -0.27 12.06 -11.95
CA LYS A 44 0.94 12.76 -12.40
C LYS A 44 1.00 14.13 -11.71
N TYR A 45 2.19 14.73 -11.61
CA TYR A 45 2.36 16.10 -11.10
C TYR A 45 1.49 17.13 -11.83
N THR A 46 1.08 16.84 -13.07
CA THR A 46 0.16 17.68 -13.87
C THR A 46 -1.31 17.57 -13.42
N GLY A 47 -1.61 16.74 -12.41
CA GLY A 47 -2.96 16.49 -11.92
C GLY A 47 -3.72 15.37 -12.62
N LYS A 48 -3.20 14.83 -13.74
CA LYS A 48 -3.85 13.73 -14.47
C LYS A 48 -3.82 12.45 -13.63
N GLU A 49 -4.98 11.86 -13.32
CA GLU A 49 -5.09 10.56 -12.69
C GLU A 49 -4.56 9.46 -13.62
N ILE A 50 -3.75 8.55 -13.08
CA ILE A 50 -3.19 7.40 -13.79
C ILE A 50 -3.52 6.08 -13.11
N GLY A 51 -4.02 6.11 -11.89
CA GLY A 51 -4.44 4.90 -11.18
C GLY A 51 -5.10 5.23 -9.86
N ARG A 52 -5.80 4.23 -9.33
CA ARG A 52 -6.46 4.31 -8.01
C ARG A 52 -6.39 2.97 -7.29
N LEU A 53 -6.50 3.03 -5.97
CA LEU A 53 -6.62 1.87 -5.10
C LEU A 53 -7.84 2.04 -4.22
N TYR A 54 -8.68 1.01 -4.13
CA TYR A 54 -9.90 1.01 -3.32
C TYR A 54 -10.18 -0.37 -2.74
N THR A 55 -11.02 -0.44 -1.71
CA THR A 55 -11.47 -1.71 -1.16
C THR A 55 -12.64 -2.26 -1.97
N ASP A 56 -12.62 -3.56 -2.23
CA ASP A 56 -13.81 -4.29 -2.64
C ASP A 56 -14.69 -4.46 -1.38
N GLY A 57 -15.64 -3.53 -1.15
CA GLY A 57 -16.48 -3.53 0.04
C GLY A 57 -17.22 -4.87 0.25
N ASN A 58 -17.50 -5.21 1.51
CA ASN A 58 -18.40 -6.26 2.00
C ASN A 58 -17.89 -7.70 2.12
N GLY A 59 -16.63 -8.00 1.93
CA GLY A 59 -16.10 -9.35 2.17
C GLY A 59 -15.48 -9.53 3.56
N ILE A 60 -15.59 -10.73 4.13
CA ILE A 60 -14.88 -11.16 5.35
C ILE A 60 -13.34 -11.06 5.16
N ILE A 61 -12.88 -11.07 3.92
CA ILE A 61 -11.49 -10.90 3.53
C ILE A 61 -11.38 -9.58 2.79
N SER A 62 -10.80 -8.57 3.43
CA SER A 62 -10.54 -7.28 2.79
C SER A 62 -9.50 -7.48 1.68
N SER A 63 -9.92 -7.41 0.45
CA SER A 63 -9.05 -7.29 -0.71
C SER A 63 -9.06 -5.85 -1.19
N TYR A 64 -7.93 -5.40 -1.70
CA TYR A 64 -7.82 -4.09 -2.33
C TYR A 64 -7.71 -4.28 -3.83
N THR A 65 -8.41 -3.44 -4.58
CA THR A 65 -8.34 -3.40 -6.04
C THR A 65 -7.52 -2.21 -6.47
N ILE A 66 -6.58 -2.45 -7.36
CA ILE A 66 -5.80 -1.41 -8.05
C ILE A 66 -6.28 -1.35 -9.49
N ASP A 67 -6.69 -0.16 -9.89
CA ASP A 67 -7.13 0.18 -11.24
C ASP A 67 -6.13 1.20 -11.82
N VAL A 68 -5.39 0.81 -12.84
CA VAL A 68 -4.42 1.66 -13.53
C VAL A 68 -4.87 1.81 -14.97
N VAL A 69 -4.83 3.04 -15.47
CA VAL A 69 -5.24 3.38 -16.84
C VAL A 69 -4.51 2.49 -17.85
N ASN A 70 -5.26 1.90 -18.76
CA ASN A 70 -4.79 0.96 -19.80
C ASN A 70 -4.24 -0.38 -19.29
N HIS A 71 -4.53 -0.74 -18.03
CA HIS A 71 -4.18 -2.04 -17.46
C HIS A 71 -5.44 -2.76 -16.97
N SER A 72 -5.34 -4.08 -16.86
CA SER A 72 -6.40 -4.88 -16.20
C SER A 72 -6.42 -4.65 -14.70
N LEU A 73 -7.59 -4.74 -14.09
CA LEU A 73 -7.75 -4.64 -12.64
C LEU A 73 -6.89 -5.67 -11.90
N VAL A 74 -6.21 -5.22 -10.88
CA VAL A 74 -5.30 -6.01 -10.07
C VAL A 74 -5.80 -6.04 -8.63
N LYS A 75 -5.77 -7.21 -7.98
CA LYS A 75 -6.17 -7.34 -6.58
C LYS A 75 -4.97 -7.62 -5.70
N VAL A 76 -4.89 -6.90 -4.59
CA VAL A 76 -3.92 -7.14 -3.51
C VAL A 76 -4.62 -7.99 -2.46
N LYS A 77 -4.16 -9.22 -2.28
CA LYS A 77 -4.70 -10.18 -1.33
C LYS A 77 -3.68 -10.49 -0.25
N ARG A 78 -4.11 -10.55 1.00
CA ARG A 78 -3.29 -11.07 2.07
C ARG A 78 -3.36 -12.59 2.06
N LEU A 79 -2.22 -13.24 1.94
CA LEU A 79 -2.13 -14.68 2.13
C LEU A 79 -2.01 -14.97 3.62
N ASN A 80 -3.04 -15.62 4.16
CA ASN A 80 -3.11 -15.91 5.59
C ASN A 80 -2.17 -17.09 5.91
N ASN A 81 -0.92 -16.79 6.23
CA ASN A 81 0.02 -17.77 6.74
C ASN A 81 0.35 -17.43 8.19
N LYS A 82 0.25 -18.40 9.11
CA LYS A 82 0.53 -18.22 10.55
C LYS A 82 1.94 -17.70 10.84
N VAL A 83 2.86 -17.85 9.89
CA VAL A 83 4.29 -17.55 10.06
C VAL A 83 4.75 -16.25 9.38
N ALA A 84 4.08 -15.80 8.31
CA ALA A 84 4.52 -14.62 7.57
C ALA A 84 3.35 -13.81 7.03
N ASN A 85 3.46 -12.48 7.11
CA ASN A 85 2.53 -11.57 6.43
C ASN A 85 2.94 -11.52 4.94
N LEU A 86 2.39 -12.43 4.15
CA LEU A 86 2.58 -12.47 2.71
C LEU A 86 1.39 -11.79 2.02
N PHE A 87 1.68 -11.05 0.97
CA PHE A 87 0.67 -10.50 0.08
C PHE A 87 0.90 -11.01 -1.33
N TYR A 88 -0.20 -11.24 -2.03
CA TYR A 88 -0.21 -11.64 -3.42
C TYR A 88 -0.93 -10.60 -4.25
N ILE A 89 -0.29 -10.17 -5.34
CA ILE A 89 -0.84 -9.23 -6.29
C ILE A 89 -1.23 -10.01 -7.54
N THR A 90 -2.55 -10.17 -7.71
CA THR A 90 -3.11 -10.95 -8.81
C THR A 90 -2.75 -10.35 -10.16
N ARG A 91 -2.80 -11.14 -11.22
CA ARG A 91 -2.48 -10.77 -12.62
C ARG A 91 -1.04 -10.34 -12.86
N LEU A 92 -0.42 -9.60 -11.96
CA LEU A 92 1.02 -9.34 -12.01
C LEU A 92 1.82 -10.55 -11.50
N ASN A 93 1.15 -11.46 -10.77
CA ASN A 93 1.76 -12.63 -10.13
C ASN A 93 2.92 -12.27 -9.21
N TYR A 94 2.76 -11.14 -8.47
CA TYR A 94 3.77 -10.71 -7.52
C TYR A 94 3.46 -11.19 -6.12
N ILE A 95 4.49 -11.71 -5.46
CA ILE A 95 4.49 -12.01 -4.03
C ILE A 95 5.26 -10.91 -3.32
N VAL A 96 4.66 -10.34 -2.27
CA VAL A 96 5.34 -9.38 -1.41
C VAL A 96 5.86 -10.09 -0.19
N THR A 97 7.18 -10.03 0.03
CA THR A 97 7.88 -10.70 1.12
C THR A 97 8.76 -9.73 1.89
N GLY A 98 9.00 -10.03 3.17
CA GLY A 98 9.80 -9.19 4.05
C GLY A 98 8.98 -8.65 5.21
N SER A 99 9.49 -7.64 5.90
CA SER A 99 8.82 -7.06 7.05
C SER A 99 8.11 -5.76 6.67
N ILE A 100 6.82 -5.86 6.35
CA ILE A 100 6.00 -4.67 6.13
C ILE A 100 6.01 -3.79 7.39
N LYS A 101 5.93 -4.39 8.58
CA LYS A 101 5.99 -3.67 9.86
C LYS A 101 7.26 -2.85 10.04
N LYS A 102 8.40 -3.33 9.54
CA LYS A 102 9.68 -2.62 9.59
C LYS A 102 9.91 -1.74 8.36
N GLY A 103 8.96 -1.70 7.42
CA GLY A 103 9.09 -0.96 6.15
C GLY A 103 10.22 -1.45 5.27
N SER A 104 10.54 -2.73 5.34
CA SER A 104 11.57 -3.34 4.50
C SER A 104 11.00 -4.61 3.87
N TYR A 105 10.63 -4.52 2.60
CA TYR A 105 10.02 -5.60 1.86
C TYR A 105 10.33 -5.50 0.36
N LYS A 106 10.05 -6.59 -0.35
CA LYS A 106 10.31 -6.70 -1.79
C LYS A 106 9.14 -7.37 -2.50
N PHE A 107 8.98 -7.02 -3.76
CA PHE A 107 8.05 -7.63 -4.70
C PHE A 107 8.81 -8.62 -5.57
N LEU A 108 8.29 -9.83 -5.68
CA LEU A 108 8.90 -10.92 -6.45
C LEU A 108 7.92 -11.43 -7.51
N SER A 109 8.39 -11.63 -8.72
CA SER A 109 7.74 -12.43 -9.76
C SER A 109 8.49 -13.76 -9.90
N GLY A 110 7.94 -14.82 -9.32
CA GLY A 110 8.70 -16.03 -9.12
C GLY A 110 9.95 -15.79 -8.27
N ILE A 111 11.13 -16.04 -8.82
CA ILE A 111 12.42 -15.78 -8.15
C ILE A 111 12.99 -14.39 -8.46
N LYS A 112 12.44 -13.70 -9.46
CA LYS A 112 12.94 -12.39 -9.92
C LYS A 112 12.42 -11.27 -9.04
N LYS A 113 13.32 -10.41 -8.56
CA LYS A 113 12.97 -9.19 -7.84
C LYS A 113 12.45 -8.14 -8.82
N VAL A 114 11.26 -7.61 -8.55
CA VAL A 114 10.58 -6.59 -9.36
C VAL A 114 10.74 -5.21 -8.73
N ALA A 115 10.61 -5.16 -7.41
CA ALA A 115 10.78 -3.91 -6.67
C ALA A 115 11.22 -4.17 -5.23
N THR A 116 11.80 -3.13 -4.61
CA THR A 116 12.08 -3.08 -3.18
C THR A 116 11.50 -1.82 -2.58
N VAL A 117 11.06 -1.92 -1.33
CA VAL A 117 10.65 -0.78 -0.53
C VAL A 117 11.43 -0.78 0.77
N LYS A 118 12.01 0.37 1.12
CA LYS A 118 12.72 0.59 2.37
C LYS A 118 12.23 1.87 3.01
N THR A 119 12.03 1.82 4.31
CA THR A 119 11.68 2.99 5.12
C THR A 119 12.94 3.60 5.72
N VAL A 120 13.06 4.91 5.61
CA VAL A 120 14.10 5.70 6.26
C VAL A 120 13.43 6.73 7.16
N ILE A 121 13.82 6.77 8.43
CA ILE A 121 13.36 7.77 9.39
C ILE A 121 14.29 8.97 9.28
N GLN A 122 13.73 10.14 9.06
CA GLN A 122 14.42 11.42 9.02
C GLN A 122 13.87 12.33 10.12
N ASN A 123 14.58 13.45 10.40
CA ASN A 123 14.15 14.41 11.45
C ASN A 123 12.77 15.01 11.18
N GLU A 124 12.36 15.12 9.92
CA GLU A 124 11.11 15.74 9.49
C GLU A 124 9.99 14.74 9.17
N GLY A 125 10.25 13.44 9.29
CA GLY A 125 9.25 12.42 8.99
C GLY A 125 9.83 11.10 8.50
N VAL A 126 8.99 10.33 7.85
CA VAL A 126 9.32 9.02 7.31
C VAL A 126 9.37 9.11 5.79
N VAL A 127 10.42 8.59 5.18
CA VAL A 127 10.56 8.50 3.72
C VAL A 127 10.55 7.03 3.32
N LEU A 128 9.69 6.69 2.37
CA LEU A 128 9.76 5.41 1.69
C LEU A 128 10.59 5.53 0.44
N ILE A 129 11.56 4.66 0.30
CA ILE A 129 12.38 4.51 -0.89
C ILE A 129 11.87 3.30 -1.65
N CYS A 130 11.29 3.54 -2.83
CA CYS A 130 10.82 2.50 -3.73
C CYS A 130 11.79 2.38 -4.92
N GLU A 131 12.42 1.23 -5.07
CA GLU A 131 13.22 0.89 -6.25
C GLU A 131 12.40 -0.05 -7.13
N VAL A 132 12.13 0.34 -8.37
CA VAL A 132 11.27 -0.39 -9.30
C VAL A 132 12.06 -0.71 -10.56
N GLU A 133 11.98 -1.96 -11.02
CA GLU A 133 12.73 -2.46 -12.18
C GLU A 133 12.15 -1.91 -13.49
N TRP A 134 10.82 -2.03 -13.67
CA TRP A 134 10.16 -1.65 -14.91
C TRP A 134 9.20 -0.47 -14.76
N PRO A 135 9.12 0.43 -15.76
CA PRO A 135 8.25 1.62 -15.70
C PRO A 135 6.76 1.29 -15.55
N GLU A 136 6.32 0.21 -16.18
CA GLU A 136 4.92 -0.24 -16.17
C GLU A 136 4.46 -0.67 -14.77
N ASP A 137 5.37 -1.09 -13.91
CA ASP A 137 5.06 -1.52 -12.56
C ASP A 137 4.94 -0.37 -11.55
N VAL A 138 5.49 0.79 -11.89
CA VAL A 138 5.58 1.95 -10.98
C VAL A 138 4.22 2.29 -10.35
N PRO A 139 3.10 2.43 -11.08
CA PRO A 139 1.82 2.78 -10.49
C PRO A 139 1.37 1.75 -9.45
N PHE A 140 1.54 0.47 -9.73
CA PHE A 140 1.14 -0.61 -8.84
C PHE A 140 1.98 -0.64 -7.57
N ILE A 141 3.31 -0.51 -7.71
CA ILE A 141 4.25 -0.52 -6.60
C ILE A 141 4.03 0.68 -5.68
N LEU A 142 3.84 1.88 -6.23
CA LEU A 142 3.60 3.10 -5.45
C LEU A 142 2.29 3.01 -4.65
N LEU A 143 1.19 2.54 -5.27
CA LEU A 143 -0.09 2.36 -4.59
C LEU A 143 0.00 1.27 -3.52
N CYS A 144 0.66 0.14 -3.78
CA CYS A 144 0.89 -0.88 -2.77
C CYS A 144 1.77 -0.38 -1.63
N ALA A 145 2.86 0.34 -1.93
CA ALA A 145 3.74 0.90 -0.92
C ALA A 145 2.98 1.84 0.00
N THR A 146 2.15 2.72 -0.55
CA THR A 146 1.29 3.61 0.23
C THR A 146 0.27 2.84 1.07
N LEU A 147 -0.41 1.84 0.51
CA LEU A 147 -1.31 0.97 1.27
C LEU A 147 -0.59 0.33 2.47
N PHE A 148 0.63 -0.15 2.26
CA PHE A 148 1.38 -0.83 3.30
C PHE A 148 1.94 0.12 4.37
N THR A 149 2.09 1.43 4.12
CA THR A 149 2.51 2.40 5.13
C THR A 149 1.51 2.59 6.23
N GLN A 150 0.23 2.46 5.94
CA GLN A 150 -0.82 2.57 6.94
C GLN A 150 -0.65 1.52 8.05
N TRP A 151 0.15 0.50 7.80
CA TRP A 151 0.50 -0.53 8.77
C TRP A 151 1.79 -0.23 9.55
N HIS A 152 2.35 0.99 9.43
CA HIS A 152 3.59 1.43 10.10
C HIS A 152 3.42 2.46 11.20
N THR A 153 2.46 3.36 11.08
CA THR A 153 2.49 4.64 11.81
C THR A 153 1.88 4.64 13.21
N THR A 154 1.17 3.63 13.57
CA THR A 154 0.75 3.33 14.94
C THR A 154 0.92 1.86 15.13
N PRO A 155 1.05 1.31 16.35
CA PRO A 155 1.16 -0.15 16.44
C PRO A 155 0.05 -0.72 15.58
N LEU A 156 0.46 -1.19 14.43
CA LEU A 156 -0.39 -1.57 13.32
C LEU A 156 -1.57 -2.32 13.85
N ARG A 157 -2.62 -1.61 14.10
CA ARG A 157 -3.91 -2.22 14.26
C ARG A 157 -4.31 -2.65 12.86
N LEU A 158 -3.85 -3.86 12.49
CA LEU A 158 -4.64 -4.65 11.57
C LEU A 158 -6.08 -4.46 12.01
N PRO A 159 -7.04 -4.19 11.13
CA PRO A 159 -8.44 -4.16 11.53
C PRO A 159 -8.64 -5.34 12.47
N THR A 160 -8.83 -5.06 13.75
CA THR A 160 -9.09 -6.08 14.76
C THR A 160 -10.45 -6.60 14.37
N PHE A 161 -10.47 -7.72 13.67
CA PHE A 161 -11.71 -8.46 13.51
C PHE A 161 -12.24 -8.71 14.93
N PRO A 162 -13.48 -8.38 15.23
CA PRO A 162 -14.07 -8.79 16.48
C PRO A 162 -13.82 -10.29 16.61
N PRO A 163 -13.40 -10.80 17.77
CA PRO A 163 -13.14 -12.21 17.94
C PRO A 163 -14.40 -12.95 17.52
N ILE A 164 -14.27 -13.80 16.50
CA ILE A 164 -15.32 -14.73 16.10
C ILE A 164 -15.56 -15.61 17.33
N GLY A 165 -16.63 -15.35 18.08
CA GLY A 165 -16.95 -16.20 19.22
C GLY A 165 -17.46 -15.51 20.50
N ARG A 166 -17.79 -14.25 20.52
CA ARG A 166 -18.64 -13.74 21.61
C ARG A 166 -20.06 -14.25 21.35
N LYS A 167 -20.39 -15.37 22.02
CA LYS A 167 -21.79 -15.78 22.23
C LYS A 167 -22.49 -14.59 22.90
N TYR A 168 -23.42 -14.01 22.20
CA TYR A 168 -24.38 -13.12 22.83
C TYR A 168 -25.18 -13.98 23.80
N ASN A 169 -24.94 -13.80 25.11
CA ASN A 169 -25.87 -14.29 26.12
C ASN A 169 -27.16 -13.47 25.95
N VAL A 170 -28.10 -14.00 25.22
CA VAL A 170 -29.46 -13.48 25.21
C VAL A 170 -30.09 -14.02 26.49
N ASN A 171 -30.14 -13.20 27.53
CA ASN A 171 -31.01 -13.48 28.67
C ASN A 171 -32.43 -13.26 28.22
N PHE A 172 -33.16 -14.34 28.03
CA PHE A 172 -34.62 -14.31 27.99
C PHE A 172 -35.11 -14.24 29.41
N ASN A 173 -35.66 -13.10 29.81
CA ASN A 173 -36.61 -12.96 30.91
C ASN A 173 -38.01 -13.15 30.36
#